data_030d08cafa364797f766bf10827bfdbd
#
_entry.id   030d08cafa364797f766bf10827bfdbd
#
_cell.length_a   1.000
_cell.length_b   1.000
_cell.length_c   1.000
_cell.angle_alpha   90.00
_cell.angle_beta   90.00
_cell.angle_gamma   90.00
#
_symmetry.space_group_name_H-M   'P 1'
#
loop_
_entity.id
_entity.type
_entity.pdbx_description
1 polymer ?
#
loop_
_entity_poly.entity_id
_entity_poly.type
_entity_poly.pdbx_seq_one_letter_code
_entity_poly.pdbx_strand_id
1 'polypeptide(L)'
;MFHMLTCFDLKPENTLEEFQQSLENYSSFMQGQGLGVGHSPIGLRQSDSILDTDEEREQKYFMLMHFRDRKQSDNAVAYIKSHEEPGKSLHLKAYSQTQNLIFISWEDID
;
A
#
# COMPACT_ATOMS: atom_id res chain seq x y z
N MET A 1 -14.76 5.28 -5.68
CA MET A 1 -13.32 5.01 -5.66
C MET A 1 -13.07 3.55 -5.28
N PHE A 2 -11.92 3.04 -5.66
CA PHE A 2 -11.45 1.71 -5.27
C PHE A 2 -10.30 1.86 -4.30
N HIS A 3 -10.26 1.03 -3.27
CA HIS A 3 -9.27 1.12 -2.19
C HIS A 3 -8.59 -0.21 -1.96
N MET A 4 -7.32 -0.15 -1.60
CA MET A 4 -6.58 -1.32 -1.14
C MET A 4 -5.99 -1.02 0.23
N LEU A 5 -6.48 -1.72 1.25
CA LEU A 5 -5.88 -1.69 2.58
C LEU A 5 -4.67 -2.62 2.58
N THR A 6 -3.55 -2.13 3.08
CA THR A 6 -2.36 -2.93 3.32
C THR A 6 -2.10 -2.98 4.83
N CYS A 7 -2.08 -4.20 5.35
CA CYS A 7 -1.64 -4.47 6.73
C CYS A 7 -0.25 -5.06 6.64
N PHE A 8 0.71 -4.52 7.40
CA PHE A 8 2.10 -4.94 7.24
C PHE A 8 2.92 -4.68 8.49
N ASP A 9 4.08 -5.33 8.55
CA ASP A 9 5.16 -5.04 9.47
C ASP A 9 6.37 -4.59 8.66
N LEU A 10 7.30 -3.89 9.30
CA LEU A 10 8.59 -3.57 8.69
C LEU A 10 9.61 -4.63 9.10
N LYS A 11 10.51 -4.96 8.19
CA LYS A 11 11.66 -5.81 8.51
C LYS A 11 12.53 -5.11 9.55
N PRO A 12 13.20 -5.85 10.45
CA PRO A 12 13.98 -5.25 11.54
C PRO A 12 15.06 -4.26 11.10
N GLU A 13 15.64 -4.48 9.92
CA GLU A 13 16.70 -3.62 9.37
C GLU A 13 16.19 -2.34 8.71
N ASN A 14 14.88 -2.16 8.58
CA ASN A 14 14.28 -1.02 7.91
C ASN A 14 13.58 -0.10 8.91
N THR A 15 13.62 1.21 8.62
CA THR A 15 12.94 2.23 9.43
C THR A 15 11.65 2.68 8.76
N LEU A 16 10.75 3.24 9.56
CA LEU A 16 9.49 3.79 9.05
C LEU A 16 9.76 4.94 8.07
N GLU A 17 10.74 5.79 8.36
CA GLU A 17 11.11 6.92 7.50
C GLU A 17 11.59 6.45 6.13
N GLU A 18 12.42 5.41 6.08
CA GLU A 18 12.88 4.83 4.82
C GLU A 18 11.71 4.30 4.00
N PHE A 19 10.80 3.58 4.65
CA PHE A 19 9.62 3.06 3.98
C PHE A 19 8.70 4.17 3.47
N GLN A 20 8.44 5.18 4.30
CA GLN A 20 7.62 6.34 3.91
C GLN A 20 8.18 7.02 2.67
N GLN A 21 9.49 7.23 2.60
CA GLN A 21 10.12 7.84 1.44
C GLN A 21 9.98 6.95 0.20
N SER A 22 10.22 5.66 0.34
CA SER A 22 10.10 4.71 -0.78
C SER A 22 8.66 4.62 -1.28
N LEU A 23 7.68 4.60 -0.37
CA LEU A 23 6.27 4.60 -0.71
C LEU A 23 5.88 5.87 -1.45
N GLU A 24 6.34 7.03 -0.98
CA GLU A 24 6.06 8.30 -1.62
C GLU A 24 6.62 8.34 -3.04
N ASN A 25 7.85 7.88 -3.22
CA ASN A 25 8.48 7.83 -4.54
C ASN A 25 7.68 6.92 -5.50
N TYR A 26 7.28 5.75 -5.03
CA TYR A 26 6.48 4.81 -5.82
C TYR A 26 5.11 5.39 -6.15
N SER A 27 4.41 5.90 -5.14
CA SER A 27 3.05 6.45 -5.31
C SER A 27 3.04 7.65 -6.25
N SER A 28 4.00 8.57 -6.11
CA SER A 28 4.10 9.74 -7.00
C SER A 28 4.34 9.33 -8.45
N PHE A 29 5.19 8.34 -8.67
CA PHE A 29 5.42 7.81 -10.00
C PHE A 29 4.13 7.23 -10.60
N MET A 30 3.42 6.39 -9.83
CA MET A 30 2.19 5.77 -10.30
C MET A 30 1.11 6.81 -10.61
N GLN A 31 0.98 7.83 -9.77
CA GLN A 31 0.06 8.94 -10.03
C GLN A 31 0.40 9.65 -11.34
N GLY A 32 1.68 9.92 -11.56
CA GLY A 32 2.16 10.56 -12.81
C GLY A 32 1.86 9.73 -14.04
N GLN A 33 1.75 8.41 -13.91
CA GLN A 33 1.41 7.50 -14.99
C GLN A 33 -0.10 7.28 -15.14
N GLY A 34 -0.92 7.92 -14.30
CA GLY A 34 -2.37 7.69 -14.32
C GLY A 34 -2.78 6.33 -13.74
N LEU A 35 -1.96 5.75 -12.89
CA LEU A 35 -2.14 4.40 -12.33
C LEU A 35 -2.51 4.41 -10.84
N GLY A 36 -2.92 5.55 -10.31
CA GLY A 36 -3.37 5.68 -8.94
C GLY A 36 -3.71 7.12 -8.62
N VAL A 37 -4.36 7.35 -7.49
CA VAL A 37 -4.72 8.70 -7.03
C VAL A 37 -4.14 9.04 -5.65
N GLY A 38 -3.20 8.26 -5.18
CA GLY A 38 -2.51 8.54 -3.93
C GLY A 38 -2.72 7.47 -2.88
N HIS A 39 -2.28 7.80 -1.66
CA HIS A 39 -2.39 6.90 -0.53
C HIS A 39 -2.67 7.67 0.75
N SER A 40 -3.17 6.97 1.77
CA SER A 40 -3.33 7.53 3.10
C SER A 40 -1.98 7.68 3.81
N PRO A 41 -1.92 8.42 4.92
CA PRO A 41 -0.81 8.28 5.86
C PRO A 41 -0.71 6.83 6.34
N ILE A 42 0.49 6.45 6.80
CA ILE A 42 0.69 5.16 7.44
C ILE A 42 0.19 5.26 8.87
N GLY A 43 -0.70 4.36 9.26
CA GLY A 43 -1.25 4.29 10.61
C GLY A 43 -0.56 3.23 11.46
N LEU A 44 -0.43 3.51 12.75
CA LEU A 44 0.00 2.54 13.75
C LEU A 44 -1.22 1.92 14.41
N ARG A 45 -1.35 0.61 14.35
CA ARG A 45 -2.47 -0.11 14.94
C ARG A 45 -2.57 0.15 16.45
N GLN A 46 -3.80 0.35 16.91
CA GLN A 46 -4.14 0.54 18.32
C GLN A 46 -4.97 -0.67 18.77
N SER A 47 -4.33 -1.82 18.94
CA SER A 47 -5.02 -3.09 19.20
C SER A 47 -5.70 -3.14 20.58
N ASP A 48 -5.34 -2.25 21.50
CA ASP A 48 -5.98 -2.10 22.79
C ASP A 48 -7.25 -1.27 22.77
N SER A 49 -7.55 -0.66 21.61
CA SER A 49 -8.76 0.15 21.44
C SER A 49 -10.00 -0.75 21.37
N ILE A 50 -11.10 -0.29 21.96
CA ILE A 50 -12.39 -0.97 21.84
C ILE A 50 -12.88 -1.00 20.39
N LEU A 51 -12.32 -0.15 19.53
CA LEU A 51 -12.65 -0.10 18.10
C LEU A 51 -11.85 -1.10 17.27
N ASP A 52 -10.97 -1.86 17.89
CA ASP A 52 -10.21 -2.94 17.24
C ASP A 52 -10.69 -4.26 17.81
N THR A 53 -11.41 -5.04 17.00
CA THR A 53 -12.00 -6.31 17.41
C THR A 53 -11.38 -7.51 16.67
N ASP A 54 -10.35 -7.27 15.85
CA ASP A 54 -9.72 -8.33 15.07
C ASP A 54 -8.66 -9.04 15.90
N GLU A 55 -8.87 -10.34 16.12
CA GLU A 55 -7.97 -11.19 16.91
C GLU A 55 -7.02 -12.01 16.00
N GLU A 56 -7.16 -11.93 14.68
CA GLU A 56 -6.39 -12.75 13.75
C GLU A 56 -5.14 -12.06 13.22
N ARG A 57 -5.24 -10.74 12.96
CA ARG A 57 -4.16 -9.99 12.36
C ARG A 57 -3.27 -9.38 13.41
N GLU A 58 -1.97 -9.53 13.23
CA GLU A 58 -0.97 -9.05 14.20
C GLU A 58 -0.11 -7.90 13.66
N GLN A 59 -0.35 -7.46 12.43
CA GLN A 59 0.43 -6.41 11.81
C GLN A 59 0.30 -5.08 12.56
N LYS A 60 1.41 -4.34 12.60
CA LYS A 60 1.48 -3.05 13.31
C LYS A 60 1.06 -1.86 12.48
N TYR A 61 1.23 -1.93 11.15
CA TYR A 61 1.05 -0.78 10.27
C TYR A 61 -0.04 -1.01 9.26
N PHE A 62 -0.78 0.06 8.98
CA PHE A 62 -1.90 0.04 8.03
C PHE A 62 -1.78 1.25 7.13
N MET A 63 -2.10 1.07 5.86
CA MET A 63 -2.24 2.18 4.91
C MET A 63 -3.28 1.84 3.86
N LEU A 64 -3.81 2.87 3.21
CA LEU A 64 -4.72 2.73 2.08
C LEU A 64 -4.05 3.26 0.82
N MET A 65 -4.13 2.49 -0.25
CA MET A 65 -3.86 2.98 -1.60
C MET A 65 -5.20 3.28 -2.26
N HIS A 66 -5.29 4.40 -2.97
CA HIS A 66 -6.53 4.83 -3.60
C HIS A 66 -6.42 4.79 -5.11
N PHE A 67 -7.48 4.33 -5.75
CA PHE A 67 -7.63 4.31 -7.20
C PHE A 67 -8.99 4.93 -7.54
N ARG A 68 -9.06 5.57 -8.72
CA ARG A 68 -10.30 6.19 -9.17
C ARG A 68 -11.43 5.16 -9.31
N ASP A 69 -11.10 3.95 -9.80
CA ASP A 69 -12.04 2.87 -10.04
C ASP A 69 -11.28 1.53 -10.10
N ARG A 70 -12.03 0.44 -10.22
CA ARG A 70 -11.47 -0.91 -10.35
C ARG A 70 -10.56 -1.02 -11.56
N LYS A 71 -10.92 -0.38 -12.67
CA LYS A 71 -10.13 -0.46 -13.90
C LYS A 71 -8.75 0.17 -13.73
N GLN A 72 -8.65 1.30 -13.04
CA GLN A 72 -7.35 1.90 -12.77
C GLN A 72 -6.48 0.99 -11.92
N SER A 73 -7.06 0.33 -10.90
CA SER A 73 -6.32 -0.62 -10.08
C SER A 73 -5.85 -1.83 -10.90
N ASP A 74 -6.69 -2.35 -11.80
CA ASP A 74 -6.32 -3.46 -12.67
C ASP A 74 -5.18 -3.06 -13.62
N ASN A 75 -5.22 -1.84 -14.14
CA ASN A 75 -4.14 -1.31 -15.00
C ASN A 75 -2.83 -1.16 -14.21
N ALA A 76 -2.90 -0.73 -12.94
CA ALA A 76 -1.73 -0.64 -12.08
C ALA A 76 -1.10 -2.02 -11.86
N VAL A 77 -1.92 -3.03 -11.59
CA VAL A 77 -1.45 -4.42 -11.42
C VAL A 77 -0.80 -4.92 -12.71
N ALA A 78 -1.43 -4.66 -13.86
CA ALA A 78 -0.88 -5.06 -15.15
C ALA A 78 0.48 -4.40 -15.41
N TYR A 79 0.60 -3.11 -15.07
CA TYR A 79 1.87 -2.40 -15.20
C TYR A 79 2.95 -3.02 -14.33
N ILE A 80 2.67 -3.32 -13.06
CA ILE A 80 3.64 -3.95 -12.16
C ILE A 80 4.06 -5.33 -12.69
N LYS A 81 3.11 -6.12 -13.19
CA LYS A 81 3.38 -7.45 -13.76
C LYS A 81 4.20 -7.38 -15.04
N SER A 82 4.21 -6.25 -15.76
CA SER A 82 5.02 -6.07 -16.97
C SER A 82 6.51 -5.95 -16.68
N HIS A 83 6.88 -5.67 -15.43
CA HIS A 83 8.27 -5.46 -14.99
C HIS A 83 8.97 -4.28 -15.69
N GLU A 84 8.19 -3.28 -16.11
CA GLU A 84 8.76 -2.08 -16.73
C GLU A 84 9.42 -1.17 -15.69
N GLU A 85 10.56 -0.58 -16.07
CA GLU A 85 11.26 0.40 -15.26
C GLU A 85 10.74 1.81 -15.56
N PRO A 86 10.75 2.75 -14.59
CA PRO A 86 11.29 2.59 -13.23
C PRO A 86 10.31 1.98 -12.22
N GLY A 87 9.09 1.64 -12.63
CA GLY A 87 8.05 1.13 -11.74
C GLY A 87 8.45 -0.13 -11.01
N LYS A 88 9.11 -1.06 -11.71
CA LYS A 88 9.58 -2.31 -11.10
C LYS A 88 10.50 -2.05 -9.91
N SER A 89 11.52 -1.22 -10.08
CA SER A 89 12.48 -0.92 -9.01
C SER A 89 11.85 -0.14 -7.88
N LEU A 90 10.98 0.82 -8.19
CA LEU A 90 10.29 1.62 -7.17
C LEU A 90 9.35 0.77 -6.32
N HIS A 91 8.58 -0.12 -6.96
CA HIS A 91 7.69 -1.06 -6.29
C HIS A 91 8.48 -2.01 -5.39
N LEU A 92 9.54 -2.61 -5.93
CA LEU A 92 10.37 -3.54 -5.19
C LEU A 92 11.04 -2.87 -4.00
N LYS A 93 11.58 -1.66 -4.19
CA LYS A 93 12.23 -0.93 -3.10
C LYS A 93 11.28 -0.64 -1.93
N ALA A 94 10.04 -0.27 -2.23
CA ALA A 94 9.05 -0.04 -1.17
C ALA A 94 8.68 -1.36 -0.47
N TYR A 95 8.18 -2.33 -1.22
CA TYR A 95 7.59 -3.52 -0.61
C TYR A 95 8.61 -4.53 -0.07
N SER A 96 9.85 -4.50 -0.53
CA SER A 96 10.91 -5.35 0.05
C SER A 96 11.26 -4.99 1.50
N GLN A 97 10.88 -3.81 1.96
CA GLN A 97 11.07 -3.37 3.34
C GLN A 97 10.00 -3.93 4.29
N THR A 98 8.96 -4.53 3.74
CA THR A 98 7.81 -5.01 4.51
C THR A 98 7.82 -6.52 4.64
N GLN A 99 7.06 -7.01 5.64
CA GLN A 99 6.80 -8.43 5.83
C GLN A 99 5.39 -8.61 6.38
N ASN A 100 4.91 -9.85 6.36
CA ASN A 100 3.58 -10.22 6.87
C ASN A 100 2.44 -9.45 6.19
N LEU A 101 2.57 -9.20 4.89
CA LEU A 101 1.62 -8.41 4.10
C LEU A 101 0.26 -9.09 4.00
N ILE A 102 -0.79 -8.32 4.24
CA ILE A 102 -2.17 -8.70 3.96
C ILE A 102 -2.81 -7.55 3.21
N PHE A 103 -3.49 -7.86 2.12
CA PHE A 103 -4.21 -6.87 1.30
C PHE A 103 -5.70 -7.16 1.35
N ILE A 104 -6.51 -6.11 1.51
CA ILE A 104 -7.97 -6.17 1.45
C ILE A 104 -8.42 -5.01 0.56
N SER A 105 -9.25 -5.30 -0.43
CA SER A 105 -9.69 -4.30 -1.40
C SER A 105 -11.20 -4.22 -1.47
N TRP A 106 -11.68 -3.01 -1.73
CA TRP A 106 -13.13 -2.77 -1.92
C TRP A 106 -13.34 -1.57 -2.82
N GLU A 107 -14.55 -1.48 -3.34
CA GLU A 107 -14.99 -0.33 -4.13
C GLU A 107 -16.14 0.34 -3.39
N ASP A 108 -16.15 1.68 -3.40
CA ASP A 108 -17.21 2.44 -2.75
C ASP A 108 -18.55 2.13 -3.41
N ILE A 109 -19.59 2.02 -2.60
CA ILE A 109 -20.98 1.89 -3.06
C ILE A 109 -21.56 3.30 -3.10
N ASP A 110 -22.07 3.68 -4.26
CA ASP A 110 -22.68 5.01 -4.43
C ASP A 110 -24.15 5.06 -4.04
#